data_cfc02ff74cc31debe2ac6071fca1c62e
#
_entry.id   cfc02ff74cc31debe2ac6071fca1c62e
#
_cell.length_a   1.000
_cell.length_b   1.000
_cell.length_c   1.000
_cell.angle_alpha   90.00
_cell.angle_beta   90.00
_cell.angle_gamma   90.00
#
_symmetry.space_group_name_H-M   'P 1'
#
loop_
_entity.id
_entity.type
_entity.pdbx_description
1 polymer ?
#
loop_
_entity_poly.entity_id
_entity_poly.type
_entity_poly.pdbx_seq_one_letter_code
_entity_poly.pdbx_strand_id
1 'polypeptide(L)'
;ESYGYQYASNYLDDNDGSDYVYLTWLNRSINLCIYSLLDIGIHYYGWSQDEAARLLKLFGITNTNAISEIYQYIVETPANYLKYCWGYLCFLDLKTEWQTVLGNNFNPKAFHQYLLEIGPVQFPVLQKYMQKHLQKLTVKENGHSAAVNSDTKRRCSYLHLLLFSVIIKKSLQFQQCFR
;
A
#
# COMPACT_ATOMS: atom_id res chain seq x y z
N GLU A 1 4.92 -7.44 -4.20
CA GLU A 1 5.70 -6.93 -5.33
C GLU A 1 5.99 -5.44 -5.16
N SER A 2 4.99 -4.54 -5.08
CA SER A 2 5.20 -3.09 -4.88
C SER A 2 6.06 -2.77 -3.66
N TYR A 3 5.89 -3.51 -2.57
CA TYR A 3 6.70 -3.38 -1.37
C TYR A 3 8.16 -3.81 -1.59
N GLY A 4 8.38 -4.86 -2.38
CA GLY A 4 9.72 -5.31 -2.76
C GLY A 4 10.46 -4.29 -3.61
N TYR A 5 9.80 -3.64 -4.57
CA TYR A 5 10.38 -2.57 -5.37
C TYR A 5 10.79 -1.36 -4.52
N GLN A 6 9.92 -0.93 -3.62
CA GLN A 6 10.24 0.15 -2.69
C GLN A 6 11.48 -0.15 -1.84
N TYR A 7 11.61 -1.40 -1.38
CA TYR A 7 12.74 -1.82 -0.57
C TYR A 7 14.01 -1.93 -1.39
N ALA A 8 13.93 -2.50 -2.59
CA ALA A 8 15.08 -2.67 -3.48
C ALA A 8 15.72 -1.34 -3.91
N SER A 9 14.94 -0.28 -4.08
CA SER A 9 15.46 1.04 -4.45
C SER A 9 16.49 1.61 -3.46
N ASN A 10 16.46 1.16 -2.20
CA ASN A 10 17.43 1.60 -1.18
C ASN A 10 18.79 0.90 -1.26
N TYR A 11 18.94 -0.11 -2.12
CA TYR A 11 20.15 -0.94 -2.24
C TYR A 11 20.83 -0.83 -3.60
N LEU A 12 20.29 -0.03 -4.50
CA LEU A 12 20.88 0.22 -5.82
C LEU A 12 21.68 1.51 -5.77
N ASP A 13 22.87 1.46 -6.41
CA ASP A 13 23.75 2.62 -6.50
C ASP A 13 23.10 3.76 -7.31
N ASP A 14 23.54 5.00 -7.04
CA ASP A 14 22.94 6.27 -7.50
C ASP A 14 22.94 6.49 -9.02
N ASN A 15 23.41 5.54 -9.83
CA ASN A 15 23.41 5.63 -11.27
C ASN A 15 22.19 4.94 -11.89
N ASP A 16 21.17 5.73 -12.26
CA ASP A 16 20.00 5.36 -13.09
C ASP A 16 19.14 4.16 -12.60
N GLY A 17 19.72 3.18 -11.91
CA GLY A 17 19.04 1.98 -11.46
C GLY A 17 18.05 2.20 -10.33
N SER A 18 18.41 3.02 -9.35
CA SER A 18 17.56 3.34 -8.18
C SER A 18 16.31 4.10 -8.60
N ASP A 19 16.47 5.12 -9.46
CA ASP A 19 15.37 5.93 -9.97
C ASP A 19 14.41 5.11 -10.83
N TYR A 20 14.95 4.22 -11.69
CA TYR A 20 14.13 3.33 -12.51
C TYR A 20 13.27 2.38 -11.64
N VAL A 21 13.86 1.78 -10.62
CA VAL A 21 13.14 0.88 -9.69
C VAL A 21 12.09 1.67 -8.90
N TYR A 22 12.42 2.88 -8.45
CA TYR A 22 11.50 3.75 -7.75
C TYR A 22 10.32 4.17 -8.62
N LEU A 23 10.58 4.57 -9.87
CA LEU A 23 9.54 4.89 -10.85
C LEU A 23 8.64 3.69 -11.18
N THR A 24 9.24 2.52 -11.34
CA THR A 24 8.50 1.28 -11.58
C THR A 24 7.57 0.97 -10.42
N TRP A 25 8.06 1.10 -9.19
CA TRP A 25 7.24 0.93 -7.99
C TRP A 25 6.10 1.95 -7.91
N LEU A 26 6.38 3.24 -8.17
CA LEU A 26 5.35 4.30 -8.19
C LEU A 26 4.28 4.01 -9.23
N ASN A 27 4.67 3.67 -10.46
CA ASN A 27 3.75 3.36 -11.55
C ASN A 27 2.86 2.16 -11.22
N ARG A 28 3.42 1.09 -10.67
CA ARG A 28 2.63 -0.07 -10.23
C ARG A 28 1.68 0.27 -9.09
N SER A 29 2.14 1.06 -8.13
CA SER A 29 1.33 1.46 -6.98
C SER A 29 0.15 2.33 -7.39
N ILE A 30 0.36 3.29 -8.31
CA ILE A 30 -0.73 4.14 -8.79
C ILE A 30 -1.74 3.35 -9.62
N ASN A 31 -1.29 2.46 -10.50
CA ASN A 31 -2.20 1.61 -11.27
C ASN A 31 -3.05 0.72 -10.34
N LEU A 32 -2.44 0.15 -9.30
CA LEU A 32 -3.15 -0.64 -8.30
C LEU A 32 -4.23 0.19 -7.58
N CYS A 33 -3.93 1.46 -7.26
CA CYS A 33 -4.89 2.38 -6.66
C CYS A 33 -6.02 2.75 -7.62
N ILE A 34 -5.71 3.08 -8.89
CA ILE A 34 -6.70 3.45 -9.90
C ILE A 34 -7.69 2.31 -10.12
N TYR A 35 -7.18 1.09 -10.36
CA TYR A 35 -8.04 -0.07 -10.56
C TYR A 35 -8.87 -0.43 -9.33
N SER A 36 -8.33 -0.22 -8.12
CA SER A 36 -9.09 -0.43 -6.89
C SER A 36 -10.20 0.61 -6.69
N LEU A 37 -9.95 1.87 -7.08
CA LEU A 37 -10.98 2.92 -7.08
C LEU A 37 -12.08 2.63 -8.08
N LEU A 38 -11.72 2.16 -9.28
CA LEU A 38 -12.69 1.73 -10.30
C LEU A 38 -13.53 0.56 -9.80
N ASP A 39 -12.89 -0.42 -9.16
CA ASP A 39 -13.57 -1.60 -8.60
C ASP A 39 -14.64 -1.18 -7.58
N ILE A 40 -14.28 -0.32 -6.63
CA ILE A 40 -15.23 0.25 -5.66
C ILE A 40 -16.31 1.09 -6.36
N GLY A 41 -15.91 1.95 -7.31
CA GLY A 41 -16.82 2.80 -8.06
C GLY A 41 -17.87 2.00 -8.82
N ILE A 42 -17.44 0.99 -9.55
CA ILE A 42 -18.30 0.15 -10.39
C ILE A 42 -19.18 -0.76 -9.54
N HIS A 43 -18.60 -1.55 -8.64
CA HIS A 43 -19.34 -2.59 -7.94
C HIS A 43 -20.10 -2.11 -6.71
N TYR A 44 -19.62 -1.06 -6.04
CA TYR A 44 -20.29 -0.53 -4.85
C TYR A 44 -21.15 0.70 -5.13
N TYR A 45 -20.65 1.64 -5.95
CA TYR A 45 -21.39 2.88 -6.30
C TYR A 45 -22.17 2.79 -7.59
N GLY A 46 -22.03 1.70 -8.38
CA GLY A 46 -22.75 1.50 -9.63
C GLY A 46 -22.30 2.44 -10.76
N TRP A 47 -21.01 2.81 -10.81
CA TRP A 47 -20.49 3.69 -11.84
C TRP A 47 -20.67 3.11 -13.24
N SER A 48 -21.20 3.95 -14.12
CA SER A 48 -21.21 3.73 -15.55
C SER A 48 -19.82 3.86 -16.16
N GLN A 49 -19.67 3.42 -17.41
CA GLN A 49 -18.41 3.58 -18.16
C GLN A 49 -17.99 5.05 -18.27
N ASP A 50 -18.95 6.00 -18.40
CA ASP A 50 -18.65 7.43 -18.48
C ASP A 50 -18.08 7.98 -17.14
N GLU A 51 -18.57 7.47 -16.02
CA GLU A 51 -18.04 7.83 -14.69
C GLU A 51 -16.64 7.27 -14.48
N ALA A 52 -16.41 6.03 -14.86
CA ALA A 52 -15.09 5.40 -14.86
C ALA A 52 -14.12 6.16 -15.79
N ALA A 53 -14.59 6.58 -16.97
CA ALA A 53 -13.81 7.37 -17.93
C ALA A 53 -13.38 8.73 -17.35
N ARG A 54 -14.24 9.39 -16.56
CA ARG A 54 -13.87 10.65 -15.89
C ARG A 54 -12.69 10.44 -14.93
N LEU A 55 -12.70 9.37 -14.14
CA LEU A 55 -11.58 9.04 -13.27
C LEU A 55 -10.31 8.75 -14.08
N LEU A 56 -10.38 7.89 -15.09
CA LEU A 56 -9.22 7.50 -15.91
C LEU A 56 -8.58 8.69 -16.62
N LYS A 57 -9.38 9.63 -17.12
CA LYS A 57 -8.90 10.87 -17.76
C LYS A 57 -8.08 11.75 -16.81
N LEU A 58 -8.38 11.77 -15.50
CA LEU A 58 -7.56 12.50 -14.51
C LEU A 58 -6.12 11.97 -14.42
N PHE A 59 -5.93 10.69 -14.77
CA PHE A 59 -4.62 10.04 -14.81
C PHE A 59 -4.02 9.97 -16.22
N GLY A 60 -4.57 10.72 -17.19
CA GLY A 60 -4.04 10.81 -18.55
C GLY A 60 -4.46 9.65 -19.47
N ILE A 61 -5.34 8.74 -19.03
CA ILE A 61 -5.87 7.66 -19.87
C ILE A 61 -7.08 8.21 -20.66
N THR A 62 -6.84 8.61 -21.91
CA THR A 62 -7.84 9.28 -22.75
C THR A 62 -8.33 8.45 -23.93
N ASN A 63 -7.66 7.34 -24.26
CA ASN A 63 -8.04 6.44 -25.34
C ASN A 63 -9.36 5.72 -24.99
N THR A 64 -10.38 5.91 -25.83
CA THR A 64 -11.72 5.37 -25.60
C THR A 64 -11.78 3.85 -25.61
N ASN A 65 -10.98 3.19 -26.48
CA ASN A 65 -10.94 1.74 -26.53
C ASN A 65 -10.29 1.18 -25.26
N ALA A 66 -9.17 1.74 -24.82
CA ALA A 66 -8.51 1.35 -23.58
C ALA A 66 -9.43 1.56 -22.35
N ILE A 67 -10.18 2.67 -22.31
CA ILE A 67 -11.16 2.93 -21.24
C ILE A 67 -12.25 1.85 -21.23
N SER A 68 -12.77 1.48 -22.40
CA SER A 68 -13.80 0.44 -22.52
C SER A 68 -13.28 -0.93 -22.08
N GLU A 69 -12.06 -1.29 -22.49
CA GLU A 69 -11.42 -2.55 -22.10
C GLU A 69 -11.16 -2.61 -20.58
N ILE A 70 -10.66 -1.53 -19.99
CA ILE A 70 -10.42 -1.44 -18.54
C ILE A 70 -11.76 -1.57 -17.79
N TYR A 71 -12.80 -0.86 -18.23
CA TYR A 71 -14.11 -0.92 -17.59
C TYR A 71 -14.67 -2.34 -17.62
N GLN A 72 -14.68 -2.96 -18.81
CA GLN A 72 -15.17 -4.33 -18.98
C GLN A 72 -14.38 -5.33 -18.13
N TYR A 73 -13.06 -5.21 -18.10
CA TYR A 73 -12.21 -6.07 -17.29
C TYR A 73 -12.52 -5.98 -15.79
N ILE A 74 -12.76 -4.75 -15.28
CA ILE A 74 -13.10 -4.57 -13.86
C ILE A 74 -14.50 -5.15 -13.57
N VAL A 75 -15.47 -4.95 -14.47
CA VAL A 75 -16.81 -5.54 -14.33
C VAL A 75 -16.75 -7.07 -14.24
N GLU A 76 -15.91 -7.69 -15.05
CA GLU A 76 -15.79 -9.16 -15.11
C GLU A 76 -14.99 -9.77 -13.95
N THR A 77 -14.15 -8.97 -13.30
CA THR A 77 -13.23 -9.45 -12.25
C THR A 77 -13.35 -8.66 -10.94
N PRO A 78 -14.49 -8.74 -10.24
CA PRO A 78 -14.72 -7.96 -9.02
C PRO A 78 -13.69 -8.27 -7.93
N ALA A 79 -13.26 -7.23 -7.22
CA ALA A 79 -12.27 -7.25 -6.13
C ALA A 79 -10.88 -7.80 -6.51
N ASN A 80 -10.58 -7.95 -7.81
CA ASN A 80 -9.29 -8.52 -8.23
C ASN A 80 -8.11 -7.64 -7.82
N TYR A 81 -8.17 -6.34 -8.09
CA TYR A 81 -7.12 -5.40 -7.71
C TYR A 81 -7.26 -4.91 -6.26
N LEU A 82 -8.48 -4.81 -5.78
CA LEU A 82 -8.76 -4.35 -4.43
C LEU A 82 -8.06 -5.22 -3.36
N LYS A 83 -8.04 -6.54 -3.51
CA LYS A 83 -7.33 -7.44 -2.60
C LYS A 83 -5.83 -7.17 -2.51
N TYR A 84 -5.20 -6.83 -3.65
CA TYR A 84 -3.77 -6.49 -3.68
C TYR A 84 -3.49 -5.12 -3.08
N CYS A 85 -4.30 -4.12 -3.43
CA CYS A 85 -4.19 -2.78 -2.87
C CYS A 85 -4.39 -2.78 -1.36
N TRP A 86 -5.45 -3.40 -0.89
CA TRP A 86 -5.75 -3.53 0.53
C TRP A 86 -4.65 -4.28 1.28
N GLY A 87 -4.19 -5.41 0.74
CA GLY A 87 -3.09 -6.17 1.33
C GLY A 87 -1.81 -5.36 1.43
N TYR A 88 -1.46 -4.61 0.37
CA TYR A 88 -0.30 -3.73 0.38
C TYR A 88 -0.40 -2.66 1.48
N LEU A 89 -1.55 -1.99 1.61
CA LEU A 89 -1.78 -0.99 2.65
C LEU A 89 -1.68 -1.60 4.06
N CYS A 90 -2.25 -2.78 4.28
CA CYS A 90 -2.13 -3.48 5.57
C CYS A 90 -0.67 -3.80 5.95
N PHE A 91 0.17 -4.19 4.98
CA PHE A 91 1.60 -4.40 5.23
C PHE A 91 2.34 -3.10 5.55
N LEU A 92 2.02 -2.01 4.87
CA LEU A 92 2.59 -0.69 5.18
C LEU A 92 2.23 -0.23 6.60
N ASP A 93 1.00 -0.48 7.04
CA ASP A 93 0.56 -0.13 8.39
C ASP A 93 1.32 -0.93 9.45
N LEU A 94 1.43 -2.25 9.27
CA LEU A 94 2.22 -3.10 10.17
C LEU A 94 3.66 -2.61 10.30
N LYS A 95 4.28 -2.24 9.18
CA LYS A 95 5.64 -1.69 9.17
C LYS A 95 5.72 -0.37 9.91
N THR A 96 4.76 0.53 9.64
CA THR A 96 4.70 1.86 10.28
C THR A 96 4.50 1.73 11.80
N GLU A 97 3.63 0.82 12.24
CA GLU A 97 3.44 0.51 13.66
C GLU A 97 4.76 0.08 14.32
N TRP A 98 5.49 -0.84 13.71
CA TRP A 98 6.78 -1.30 14.22
C TRP A 98 7.84 -0.21 14.24
N GLN A 99 7.92 0.60 13.18
CA GLN A 99 8.84 1.75 13.13
C GLN A 99 8.52 2.79 14.21
N THR A 100 7.25 3.05 14.45
CA THR A 100 6.81 4.02 15.46
C THR A 100 7.14 3.55 16.87
N VAL A 101 6.95 2.27 17.16
CA VAL A 101 7.16 1.71 18.52
C VAL A 101 8.65 1.50 18.82
N LEU A 102 9.44 1.01 17.84
CA LEU A 102 10.85 0.69 18.03
C LEU A 102 11.78 1.88 17.75
N GLY A 103 11.31 2.91 17.03
CA GLY A 103 12.13 4.07 16.70
C GLY A 103 13.46 3.68 16.05
N ASN A 104 14.56 4.13 16.63
CA ASN A 104 15.92 3.86 16.13
C ASN A 104 16.31 2.37 16.22
N ASN A 105 15.60 1.56 17.01
CA ASN A 105 15.84 0.13 17.16
C ASN A 105 15.08 -0.70 16.10
N PHE A 106 14.32 -0.06 15.20
CA PHE A 106 13.64 -0.76 14.12
C PHE A 106 14.65 -1.38 13.15
N ASN A 107 14.59 -2.72 13.04
CA ASN A 107 15.39 -3.48 12.09
C ASN A 107 14.49 -4.03 10.98
N PRO A 108 14.61 -3.52 9.73
CA PRO A 108 13.77 -3.96 8.60
C PRO A 108 13.94 -5.46 8.31
N LYS A 109 15.16 -5.98 8.40
CA LYS A 109 15.46 -7.40 8.16
C LYS A 109 14.73 -8.29 9.16
N ALA A 110 14.82 -7.96 10.46
CA ALA A 110 14.13 -8.70 11.51
C ALA A 110 12.60 -8.65 11.37
N PHE A 111 12.06 -7.47 10.98
CA PHE A 111 10.63 -7.31 10.67
C PHE A 111 10.19 -8.25 9.55
N HIS A 112 10.90 -8.25 8.41
CA HIS A 112 10.57 -9.10 7.28
C HIS A 112 10.74 -10.58 7.58
N GLN A 113 11.82 -10.94 8.28
CA GLN A 113 12.06 -12.32 8.68
C GLN A 113 10.90 -12.86 9.51
N TYR A 114 10.49 -12.12 10.55
CA TYR A 114 9.39 -12.55 11.41
C TYR A 114 8.05 -12.63 10.67
N LEU A 115 7.79 -11.68 9.78
CA LEU A 115 6.61 -11.69 8.92
C LEU A 115 6.56 -12.95 8.04
N LEU A 116 7.68 -13.32 7.42
CA LEU A 116 7.78 -14.49 6.55
C LEU A 116 7.73 -15.82 7.33
N GLU A 117 8.23 -15.84 8.56
CA GLU A 117 8.17 -17.02 9.45
C GLU A 117 6.72 -17.34 9.86
N ILE A 118 5.84 -16.33 9.99
CA ILE A 118 4.41 -16.55 10.23
C ILE A 118 3.75 -17.20 9.02
N GLY A 119 4.19 -16.84 7.80
CA GLY A 119 3.67 -17.36 6.55
C GLY A 119 2.31 -16.78 6.15
N PRO A 120 1.62 -17.41 5.16
CA PRO A 120 0.38 -16.91 4.59
C PRO A 120 -0.80 -17.16 5.55
N VAL A 121 -1.23 -16.11 6.24
CA VAL A 121 -2.39 -16.12 7.14
C VAL A 121 -3.26 -14.89 6.89
N GLN A 122 -4.49 -14.89 7.40
CA GLN A 122 -5.38 -13.73 7.32
C GLN A 122 -4.81 -12.54 8.12
N PHE A 123 -4.99 -11.31 7.63
CA PHE A 123 -4.44 -10.10 8.25
C PHE A 123 -4.76 -9.92 9.73
N PRO A 124 -5.97 -10.20 10.24
CA PRO A 124 -6.24 -10.11 11.68
C PRO A 124 -5.39 -11.06 12.52
N VAL A 125 -5.07 -12.23 11.97
CA VAL A 125 -4.20 -13.22 12.62
C VAL A 125 -2.75 -12.74 12.58
N LEU A 126 -2.29 -12.32 11.39
CA LEU A 126 -0.95 -11.74 11.20
C LEU A 126 -0.70 -10.59 12.17
N GLN A 127 -1.61 -9.62 12.22
CA GLN A 127 -1.53 -8.45 13.10
C GLN A 127 -1.39 -8.85 14.57
N LYS A 128 -2.19 -9.83 15.02
CA LYS A 128 -2.12 -10.34 16.40
C LYS A 128 -0.74 -10.92 16.75
N TYR A 129 -0.15 -11.71 15.84
CA TYR A 129 1.18 -12.29 16.05
C TYR A 129 2.27 -11.22 16.03
N MET A 130 2.21 -10.30 15.07
CA MET A 130 3.15 -9.19 14.93
C MET A 130 3.12 -8.27 16.16
N GLN A 131 1.96 -7.91 16.68
CA GLN A 131 1.80 -7.11 17.90
C GLN A 131 2.33 -7.84 19.13
N LYS A 132 2.03 -9.13 19.27
CA LYS A 132 2.57 -9.94 20.38
C LYS A 132 4.09 -10.02 20.37
N HIS A 133 4.70 -10.10 19.19
CA HIS A 133 6.15 -10.09 19.05
C HIS A 133 6.75 -8.73 19.38
N LEU A 134 6.14 -7.65 18.87
CA LEU A 134 6.53 -6.28 19.14
C LEU A 134 6.53 -5.98 20.66
N GLN A 135 5.49 -6.42 21.39
CA GLN A 135 5.44 -6.29 22.84
C GLN A 135 6.61 -7.00 23.53
N LYS A 136 6.99 -8.19 23.05
CA LYS A 136 8.16 -8.90 23.63
C LYS A 136 9.47 -8.17 23.40
N LEU A 137 9.63 -7.50 22.26
CA LEU A 137 10.81 -6.71 21.96
C LEU A 137 10.90 -5.49 22.90
N THR A 138 9.80 -4.75 23.06
CA THR A 138 9.75 -3.56 23.93
C THR A 138 9.96 -3.88 25.40
N VAL A 139 9.45 -5.02 25.89
CA VAL A 139 9.67 -5.46 27.28
C VAL A 139 11.13 -5.80 27.55
N LYS A 140 11.83 -6.41 26.59
CA LYS A 140 13.26 -6.72 26.72
C LYS A 140 14.13 -5.47 26.82
N GLU A 141 13.73 -4.38 26.15
CA GLU A 141 14.52 -3.14 26.16
C GLU A 141 14.25 -2.25 27.37
N ASN A 142 13.03 -2.19 27.87
CA ASN A 142 12.64 -1.20 28.89
C ASN A 142 12.46 -1.74 30.31
N GLY A 143 12.58 -3.04 30.55
CA GLY A 143 12.38 -3.64 31.87
C GLY A 143 11.02 -3.38 32.53
N HIS A 144 10.13 -2.61 31.91
CA HIS A 144 8.78 -2.30 32.36
C HIS A 144 7.79 -2.29 31.20
N SER A 145 6.66 -2.92 31.44
CA SER A 145 5.54 -3.06 30.48
C SER A 145 4.92 -1.70 30.13
N ALA A 146 5.16 -1.19 28.93
CA ALA A 146 4.32 -0.18 28.33
C ALA A 146 3.12 -0.88 27.69
N ALA A 147 1.92 -0.61 28.22
CA ALA A 147 0.67 -1.10 27.63
C ALA A 147 0.49 -0.49 26.23
N VAL A 148 0.56 -1.33 25.21
CA VAL A 148 0.22 -0.95 23.84
C VAL A 148 -1.28 -0.72 23.78
N ASN A 149 -1.68 0.52 23.59
CA ASN A 149 -3.05 0.99 23.68
C ASN A 149 -3.91 0.38 22.55
N SER A 150 -5.07 -0.16 22.89
CA SER A 150 -6.02 -0.84 21.99
C SER A 150 -6.74 0.09 20.99
N ASP A 151 -6.40 1.38 20.94
CA ASP A 151 -6.98 2.38 20.05
C ASP A 151 -6.50 2.29 18.58
N THR A 152 -5.56 1.40 18.29
CA THR A 152 -4.99 1.21 16.95
C THR A 152 -6.04 0.75 15.92
N LYS A 153 -7.14 0.15 16.37
CA LYS A 153 -8.21 -0.36 15.49
C LYS A 153 -8.96 0.72 14.71
N ARG A 154 -9.02 1.96 15.22
CA ARG A 154 -9.71 3.09 14.56
C ARG A 154 -8.79 3.95 13.68
N ARG A 155 -7.47 3.91 13.91
CA ARG A 155 -6.50 4.69 13.12
C ARG A 155 -6.24 4.11 11.74
N CYS A 156 -6.40 2.79 11.55
CA CYS A 156 -6.17 2.11 10.27
C CYS A 156 -6.97 2.73 9.11
N SER A 157 -8.25 3.08 9.32
CA SER A 157 -9.12 3.62 8.27
C SER A 157 -8.74 5.05 7.82
N TYR A 158 -8.23 5.91 8.72
CA TYR A 158 -7.88 7.29 8.37
C TYR A 158 -6.48 7.42 7.76
N LEU A 159 -5.51 6.62 8.24
CA LEU A 159 -4.17 6.60 7.65
C LEU A 159 -4.18 6.05 6.21
N HIS A 160 -5.04 5.09 5.92
CA HIS A 160 -5.23 4.55 4.57
C HIS A 160 -5.72 5.61 3.59
N LEU A 161 -6.69 6.44 3.98
CA LEU A 161 -7.17 7.55 3.15
C LEU A 161 -6.08 8.61 2.95
N LEU A 162 -5.25 8.87 3.97
CA LEU A 162 -4.14 9.81 3.88
C LEU A 162 -3.00 9.26 3.03
N LEU A 163 -2.61 7.99 3.18
CA LEU A 163 -1.61 7.33 2.34
C LEU A 163 -2.08 7.24 0.88
N PHE A 164 -3.35 6.92 0.66
CA PHE A 164 -3.98 6.95 -0.66
C PHE A 164 -3.89 8.36 -1.28
N SER A 165 -4.21 9.39 -0.50
CA SER A 165 -4.11 10.78 -0.95
C SER A 165 -2.65 11.23 -1.18
N VAL A 166 -1.69 10.72 -0.39
CA VAL A 166 -0.26 11.04 -0.53
C VAL A 166 0.35 10.34 -1.75
N ILE A 167 0.01 9.07 -1.99
CA ILE A 167 0.46 8.34 -3.20
C ILE A 167 -0.09 9.02 -4.45
N ILE A 168 -1.39 9.37 -4.45
CA ILE A 168 -2.02 10.09 -5.55
C ILE A 168 -1.39 11.49 -5.73
N LYS A 169 -1.21 12.27 -4.66
CA LYS A 169 -0.59 13.60 -4.73
C LYS A 169 0.85 13.55 -5.23
N LYS A 170 1.68 12.63 -4.71
CA LYS A 170 3.06 12.47 -5.16
C LYS A 170 3.14 12.06 -6.63
N SER A 171 2.25 11.20 -7.08
CA SER A 171 2.20 10.77 -8.46
C SER A 171 1.73 11.88 -9.41
N LEU A 172 0.75 12.68 -9.02
CA LEU A 172 0.32 13.85 -9.79
C LEU A 172 1.40 14.94 -9.83
N GLN A 173 2.14 15.15 -8.75
CA GLN A 173 3.25 16.08 -8.69
C GLN A 173 4.41 15.68 -9.60
N PHE A 174 4.66 14.37 -9.70
CA PHE A 174 5.69 13.82 -10.58
C PHE A 174 5.32 13.95 -12.06
N GLN A 175 4.05 13.75 -12.44
CA GLN A 175 3.60 13.99 -13.83
C GLN A 175 3.73 15.46 -14.25
N GLN A 176 3.70 16.42 -13.32
CA GLN A 176 3.93 17.84 -13.62
C GLN A 176 5.41 18.18 -13.86
N CYS A 177 6.35 17.40 -13.34
CA CYS A 177 7.79 17.62 -13.55
C CYS A 177 8.30 17.12 -14.92
N PHE A 178 7.51 16.30 -15.63
CA PHE A 178 7.87 15.75 -16.95
C PHE A 178 7.02 16.32 -18.11
N ARG A 179 6.28 17.37 -17.87
CA ARG A 179 5.72 18.26 -18.90
C ARG A 179 6.56 19.53 -19.03
#